data_20c9d992bfbefdce7a13207242da00b8
#
_entry.id   20c9d992bfbefdce7a13207242da00b8
#
_cell.length_a   1.000
_cell.length_b   1.000
_cell.length_c   1.000
_cell.angle_alpha   90.00
_cell.angle_beta   90.00
_cell.angle_gamma   90.00
#
_symmetry.space_group_name_H-M   'P 1'
#
loop_
_entity.id
_entity.type
_entity.pdbx_description
1 polymer ?
#
loop_
_entity_poly.entity_id
_entity_poly.type
_entity_poly.pdbx_seq_one_letter_code
_entity_poly.pdbx_strand_id
1 'polypeptide(L)'
;MSKLSKDAESNPTLKAALEKIYRAKGLISSEPKEKISEYCPVTLWHGTSAHLLPFIKQHGLGGQNILAGWEVMEFLKWTYNNLDKGKPNDYAHPDYGDLMTIRFALDDNKKKYEYGDLYVTGQYRKAESYSKRAPEILDLVRLAVNIARRQNKSIVEQKLESYDKIKSFLCLPSQPIVLELPPILLTNLKMEDESQLINELRQNRHYMEAGSFRLNAIIPFKDILKIHPIMPYSE
;
A
#
# COMPACT_ATOMS: atom_id res chain seq x y z
N MET A 1 -34.14 -13.77 22.34
CA MET A 1 -33.38 -14.99 22.67
C MET A 1 -34.12 -15.73 23.73
N SER A 2 -34.56 -16.96 23.46
CA SER A 2 -35.41 -17.73 24.35
C SER A 2 -34.58 -18.31 25.51
N LYS A 3 -35.24 -18.53 26.68
CA LYS A 3 -34.65 -19.11 27.89
C LYS A 3 -33.91 -20.44 27.65
N LEU A 4 -34.31 -21.22 26.65
CA LEU A 4 -33.70 -22.49 26.22
C LEU A 4 -32.24 -22.34 25.72
N SER A 5 -31.80 -21.17 25.22
CA SER A 5 -30.45 -21.00 24.72
C SER A 5 -29.41 -20.79 25.85
N LYS A 6 -29.85 -20.25 26.99
CA LYS A 6 -28.96 -20.03 28.16
C LYS A 6 -28.69 -21.30 28.95
N ASP A 7 -29.68 -22.18 29.04
CA ASP A 7 -29.54 -23.46 29.76
C ASP A 7 -28.67 -24.47 28.97
N ALA A 8 -28.61 -24.34 27.64
CA ALA A 8 -27.74 -25.15 26.78
C ALA A 8 -26.28 -24.79 26.84
N GLU A 9 -25.94 -23.53 27.12
CA GLU A 9 -24.54 -23.07 27.23
C GLU A 9 -23.84 -23.60 28.49
N SER A 10 -24.62 -23.89 29.54
CA SER A 10 -24.11 -24.39 30.83
C SER A 10 -24.10 -25.93 30.98
N ASN A 11 -24.72 -26.66 30.04
CA ASN A 11 -24.82 -28.14 30.12
C ASN A 11 -24.21 -28.78 28.83
N PRO A 12 -22.99 -29.36 28.93
CA PRO A 12 -22.28 -29.92 27.76
C PRO A 12 -23.06 -31.09 27.11
N THR A 13 -23.84 -31.87 27.87
CA THR A 13 -24.63 -32.98 27.34
C THR A 13 -25.81 -32.46 26.52
N LEU A 14 -26.50 -31.43 27.00
CA LEU A 14 -27.61 -30.80 26.29
C LEU A 14 -27.14 -30.08 25.02
N LYS A 15 -25.99 -29.45 25.08
CA LYS A 15 -25.33 -28.83 23.92
C LYS A 15 -25.01 -29.84 22.83
N ALA A 16 -24.42 -30.99 23.19
CA ALA A 16 -24.08 -32.05 22.23
C ALA A 16 -25.36 -32.68 21.61
N ALA A 17 -26.43 -32.85 22.38
CA ALA A 17 -27.70 -33.34 21.87
C ALA A 17 -28.38 -32.37 20.91
N LEU A 18 -28.36 -31.05 21.19
CA LEU A 18 -28.89 -30.02 20.32
C LEU A 18 -28.06 -29.89 19.01
N GLU A 19 -26.75 -29.97 19.10
CA GLU A 19 -25.89 -30.00 17.92
C GLU A 19 -26.18 -31.20 17.01
N LYS A 20 -26.41 -32.36 17.58
CA LYS A 20 -26.79 -33.57 16.82
C LYS A 20 -28.12 -33.39 16.10
N ILE A 21 -29.13 -32.79 16.77
CA ILE A 21 -30.45 -32.49 16.19
C ILE A 21 -30.33 -31.45 15.07
N TYR A 22 -29.55 -30.41 15.27
CA TYR A 22 -29.37 -29.35 14.27
C TYR A 22 -28.61 -29.85 13.05
N ARG A 23 -27.60 -30.73 13.21
CA ARG A 23 -26.93 -31.44 12.11
C ARG A 23 -27.90 -32.33 11.34
N ALA A 24 -28.73 -33.13 12.04
CA ALA A 24 -29.69 -33.99 11.39
C ALA A 24 -30.78 -33.21 10.61
N LYS A 25 -31.06 -31.98 11.01
CA LYS A 25 -32.01 -31.08 10.32
C LYS A 25 -31.32 -30.20 9.23
N GLY A 26 -30.03 -30.40 8.95
CA GLY A 26 -29.29 -29.58 7.98
C GLY A 26 -29.14 -28.10 8.38
N LEU A 27 -29.41 -27.76 9.66
CA LEU A 27 -29.28 -26.40 10.16
C LEU A 27 -27.87 -26.04 10.62
N ILE A 28 -27.00 -27.06 10.78
CA ILE A 28 -25.57 -26.90 11.03
C ILE A 28 -24.84 -27.84 10.08
N SER A 29 -23.87 -27.33 9.34
CA SER A 29 -23.01 -28.14 8.47
C SER A 29 -22.34 -29.26 9.28
N SER A 30 -22.33 -30.47 8.74
CA SER A 30 -21.64 -31.64 9.34
C SER A 30 -20.12 -31.58 9.09
N GLU A 31 -19.64 -30.66 8.26
CA GLU A 31 -18.24 -30.49 8.01
C GLU A 31 -17.55 -29.92 9.25
N PRO A 32 -16.42 -30.51 9.68
CA PRO A 32 -15.58 -29.88 10.69
C PRO A 32 -15.27 -28.48 10.17
N LYS A 33 -15.49 -27.44 11.01
CA LYS A 33 -15.03 -26.09 10.66
C LYS A 33 -13.56 -26.24 10.32
N GLU A 34 -13.23 -26.15 9.02
CA GLU A 34 -11.83 -26.06 8.60
C GLU A 34 -11.18 -25.05 9.53
N LYS A 35 -10.04 -25.42 10.11
CA LYS A 35 -9.23 -24.48 10.88
C LYS A 35 -8.91 -23.35 9.89
N ILE A 36 -9.66 -22.27 10.01
CA ILE A 36 -9.48 -21.11 9.12
C ILE A 36 -8.04 -20.70 9.30
N SER A 37 -7.25 -20.79 8.25
CA SER A 37 -5.86 -20.38 8.26
C SER A 37 -5.74 -18.95 8.81
N GLU A 38 -4.86 -18.72 9.75
CA GLU A 38 -4.54 -17.37 10.25
C GLU A 38 -3.81 -16.54 9.20
N TYR A 39 -3.29 -17.21 8.16
CA TYR A 39 -2.56 -16.60 7.06
C TYR A 39 -3.48 -16.21 5.90
N CYS A 40 -3.05 -15.19 5.15
CA CYS A 40 -3.69 -14.81 3.89
C CYS A 40 -3.72 -16.01 2.94
N PRO A 41 -4.89 -16.36 2.37
CA PRO A 41 -5.04 -17.56 1.52
C PRO A 41 -4.47 -17.37 0.11
N VAL A 42 -3.96 -16.18 -0.21
CA VAL A 42 -3.38 -15.86 -1.53
C VAL A 42 -1.96 -15.35 -1.36
N THR A 43 -1.14 -15.53 -2.40
CA THR A 43 0.18 -14.91 -2.47
C THR A 43 0.04 -13.40 -2.56
N LEU A 44 0.78 -12.69 -1.74
CA LEU A 44 0.81 -11.23 -1.77
C LEU A 44 2.06 -10.73 -2.48
N TRP A 45 1.89 -9.62 -3.18
CA TRP A 45 2.89 -9.00 -4.02
C TRP A 45 3.08 -7.55 -3.66
N HIS A 46 4.31 -7.06 -3.75
CA HIS A 46 4.64 -5.64 -3.60
C HIS A 46 5.44 -5.15 -4.80
N GLY A 47 4.91 -4.14 -5.49
CA GLY A 47 5.60 -3.46 -6.59
C GLY A 47 6.47 -2.33 -6.06
N THR A 48 7.75 -2.29 -6.46
CA THR A 48 8.70 -1.27 -6.02
C THR A 48 9.82 -1.06 -7.04
N SER A 49 10.83 -0.27 -6.70
CA SER A 49 12.03 -0.05 -7.51
C SER A 49 13.22 -0.83 -6.96
N ALA A 50 14.05 -1.39 -7.86
CA ALA A 50 15.30 -2.04 -7.48
C ALA A 50 16.26 -1.11 -6.71
N HIS A 51 16.16 0.20 -6.92
CA HIS A 51 16.93 1.21 -6.17
C HIS A 51 16.63 1.22 -4.67
N LEU A 52 15.47 0.70 -4.27
CA LEU A 52 15.09 0.58 -2.86
C LEU A 52 15.56 -0.73 -2.20
N LEU A 53 16.06 -1.69 -2.99
CA LEU A 53 16.53 -2.98 -2.45
C LEU A 53 17.63 -2.86 -1.37
N PRO A 54 18.66 -2.00 -1.51
CA PRO A 54 19.67 -1.83 -0.45
C PRO A 54 19.02 -1.42 0.87
N PHE A 55 18.01 -0.57 0.80
CA PHE A 55 17.27 -0.10 1.95
C PHE A 55 16.37 -1.19 2.56
N ILE A 56 15.66 -1.93 1.72
CA ILE A 56 14.86 -3.09 2.14
C ILE A 56 15.76 -4.17 2.75
N LYS A 57 16.98 -4.37 2.22
CA LYS A 57 17.97 -5.29 2.81
C LYS A 57 18.37 -4.89 4.22
N GLN A 58 18.53 -3.61 4.47
CA GLN A 58 18.97 -3.09 5.76
C GLN A 58 17.84 -3.09 6.81
N HIS A 59 16.62 -2.70 6.43
CA HIS A 59 15.54 -2.40 7.37
C HIS A 59 14.36 -3.36 7.29
N GLY A 60 14.33 -4.26 6.30
CA GLY A 60 13.15 -5.04 5.95
C GLY A 60 12.15 -4.23 5.12
N LEU A 61 11.25 -4.92 4.45
CA LEU A 61 10.13 -4.31 3.76
C LEU A 61 9.11 -3.81 4.81
N GLY A 62 8.80 -2.52 4.81
CA GLY A 62 7.94 -1.89 5.82
C GLY A 62 8.67 -1.48 7.11
N GLY A 63 10.01 -1.71 7.22
CA GLY A 63 10.75 -1.45 8.45
C GLY A 63 11.06 0.02 8.73
N GLN A 64 11.18 0.83 7.68
CA GLN A 64 11.40 2.27 7.81
C GLN A 64 10.62 3.01 6.73
N ASN A 65 9.98 4.10 7.13
CA ASN A 65 9.36 5.02 6.17
C ASN A 65 10.46 5.85 5.48
N ILE A 66 10.79 5.48 4.22
CA ILE A 66 11.80 6.17 3.42
C ILE A 66 11.43 7.64 3.21
N LEU A 67 10.15 7.92 3.03
CA LEU A 67 9.67 9.27 2.74
C LEU A 67 9.95 10.21 3.91
N ALA A 68 9.74 9.73 5.13
CA ALA A 68 10.10 10.47 6.34
C ALA A 68 11.62 10.61 6.49
N GLY A 69 12.37 9.52 6.31
CA GLY A 69 13.84 9.53 6.44
C GLY A 69 14.57 10.31 5.36
N TRP A 70 13.92 10.65 4.23
CA TRP A 70 14.45 11.49 3.16
C TRP A 70 13.85 12.89 3.16
N GLU A 71 12.94 13.21 4.10
CA GLU A 71 12.24 14.50 4.20
C GLU A 71 11.49 14.86 2.91
N VAL A 72 10.93 13.83 2.23
CA VAL A 72 10.35 13.97 0.89
C VAL A 72 9.17 14.94 0.89
N MET A 73 8.30 14.84 1.91
CA MET A 73 7.13 15.73 2.03
C MET A 73 7.54 17.18 2.29
N GLU A 74 8.58 17.39 3.08
CA GLU A 74 9.10 18.73 3.38
C GLU A 74 9.68 19.38 2.13
N PHE A 75 10.48 18.62 1.38
CA PHE A 75 11.02 19.07 0.10
C PHE A 75 9.91 19.39 -0.90
N LEU A 76 8.92 18.49 -1.05
CA LEU A 76 7.80 18.70 -1.98
C LEU A 76 7.00 19.96 -1.61
N LYS A 77 6.66 20.14 -0.32
CA LYS A 77 5.93 21.30 0.18
C LYS A 77 6.71 22.58 -0.04
N TRP A 78 8.01 22.56 0.28
CA TRP A 78 8.89 23.72 0.07
C TRP A 78 8.98 24.05 -1.42
N THR A 79 9.20 23.05 -2.30
CA THR A 79 9.25 23.24 -3.75
C THR A 79 7.96 23.86 -4.27
N TYR A 80 6.81 23.26 -3.94
CA TYR A 80 5.50 23.76 -4.36
C TYR A 80 5.27 25.22 -3.95
N ASN A 81 5.73 25.62 -2.75
CA ASN A 81 5.59 27.00 -2.28
C ASN A 81 6.45 28.00 -3.08
N ASN A 82 7.50 27.56 -3.73
CA ASN A 82 8.39 28.38 -4.56
C ASN A 82 8.04 28.36 -6.06
N LEU A 83 7.06 27.55 -6.48
CA LEU A 83 6.57 27.57 -7.87
C LEU A 83 5.66 28.76 -8.12
N ASP A 84 5.68 29.25 -9.36
CA ASP A 84 4.63 30.15 -9.85
C ASP A 84 3.33 29.34 -10.07
N LYS A 85 2.27 29.77 -9.43
CA LYS A 85 0.96 29.10 -9.46
C LYS A 85 -0.06 29.85 -10.34
N GLY A 86 0.35 30.97 -10.93
CA GLY A 86 -0.60 31.86 -11.60
C GLY A 86 -1.59 32.48 -10.62
N LYS A 87 -2.70 32.98 -11.15
CA LYS A 87 -3.82 33.47 -10.35
C LYS A 87 -4.67 32.30 -9.82
N PRO A 88 -5.40 32.47 -8.71
CA PRO A 88 -6.37 31.45 -8.28
C PRO A 88 -7.33 31.10 -9.43
N ASN A 89 -7.50 29.78 -9.69
CA ASN A 89 -8.32 29.23 -10.77
C ASN A 89 -7.90 29.65 -12.20
N ASP A 90 -6.61 29.91 -12.39
CA ASP A 90 -6.06 30.20 -13.70
C ASP A 90 -5.89 28.92 -14.54
N TYR A 91 -6.98 28.47 -15.14
CA TYR A 91 -7.00 27.28 -16.01
C TYR A 91 -6.12 27.43 -17.28
N ALA A 92 -5.73 28.65 -17.61
CA ALA A 92 -4.84 28.92 -18.74
C ALA A 92 -3.36 28.81 -18.37
N HIS A 93 -3.03 28.68 -17.07
CA HIS A 93 -1.65 28.48 -16.63
C HIS A 93 -1.11 27.14 -17.16
N PRO A 94 0.05 27.10 -17.84
CA PRO A 94 0.55 25.90 -18.52
C PRO A 94 0.76 24.70 -17.58
N ASP A 95 1.04 24.96 -16.32
CA ASP A 95 1.27 23.90 -15.31
C ASP A 95 0.04 23.68 -14.39
N TYR A 96 -1.15 24.23 -14.72
CA TYR A 96 -2.30 24.20 -13.80
C TYR A 96 -2.66 22.80 -13.32
N GLY A 97 -2.81 21.84 -14.24
CA GLY A 97 -3.18 20.46 -13.89
C GLY A 97 -2.16 19.78 -12.97
N ASP A 98 -0.88 19.96 -13.26
CA ASP A 98 0.24 19.43 -12.49
C ASP A 98 0.28 20.06 -11.09
N LEU A 99 0.12 21.38 -11.02
CA LEU A 99 0.08 22.13 -9.76
C LEU A 99 -1.09 21.73 -8.87
N MET A 100 -2.26 21.49 -9.47
CA MET A 100 -3.42 21.00 -8.74
C MET A 100 -3.21 19.59 -8.19
N THR A 101 -2.58 18.70 -8.97
CA THR A 101 -2.24 17.35 -8.51
C THR A 101 -1.32 17.40 -7.28
N ILE A 102 -0.27 18.23 -7.31
CA ILE A 102 0.62 18.41 -6.16
C ILE A 102 -0.14 19.02 -4.98
N ARG A 103 -0.98 20.03 -5.23
CA ARG A 103 -1.78 20.67 -4.19
C ARG A 103 -2.69 19.70 -3.46
N PHE A 104 -3.40 18.83 -4.21
CA PHE A 104 -4.28 17.82 -3.61
C PHE A 104 -3.51 16.82 -2.74
N ALA A 105 -2.30 16.46 -3.15
CA ALA A 105 -1.45 15.57 -2.36
C ALA A 105 -0.92 16.22 -1.07
N LEU A 106 -0.74 17.55 -1.08
CA LEU A 106 -0.31 18.33 0.08
C LEU A 106 -1.45 18.74 1.02
N ASP A 107 -2.72 18.57 0.60
CA ASP A 107 -3.89 18.93 1.40
C ASP A 107 -4.19 17.84 2.43
N ASP A 108 -3.81 18.08 3.68
CA ASP A 108 -3.98 17.15 4.80
C ASP A 108 -5.44 16.70 5.02
N ASN A 109 -6.41 17.52 4.63
CA ASN A 109 -7.84 17.21 4.79
C ASN A 109 -8.38 16.26 3.69
N LYS A 110 -7.60 16.02 2.63
CA LYS A 110 -8.00 15.21 1.48
C LYS A 110 -7.19 13.93 1.33
N LYS A 111 -6.23 13.69 2.23
CA LYS A 111 -5.42 12.47 2.19
C LYS A 111 -6.29 11.25 2.46
N LYS A 112 -6.52 10.46 1.43
CA LYS A 112 -7.11 9.12 1.54
C LYS A 112 -6.06 8.07 1.90
N TYR A 113 -4.78 8.38 1.76
CA TYR A 113 -3.65 7.47 1.94
C TYR A 113 -2.66 8.07 2.93
N GLU A 114 -2.22 7.28 3.88
CA GLU A 114 -1.10 7.65 4.73
C GLU A 114 0.18 7.45 3.93
N TYR A 115 0.79 8.53 3.46
CA TYR A 115 2.06 8.45 2.74
C TYR A 115 3.12 7.80 3.61
N GLY A 116 3.76 6.76 3.06
CA GLY A 116 4.75 5.95 3.75
C GLY A 116 4.24 4.63 4.29
N ASP A 117 2.94 4.36 4.18
CA ASP A 117 2.40 3.05 4.41
C ASP A 117 2.81 2.08 3.30
N LEU A 118 3.01 0.84 3.69
CA LEU A 118 3.32 -0.23 2.76
C LEU A 118 2.04 -0.90 2.27
N TYR A 119 1.82 -0.89 0.95
CA TYR A 119 0.69 -1.56 0.32
C TYR A 119 1.14 -2.83 -0.40
N VAL A 120 0.35 -3.88 -0.25
CA VAL A 120 0.53 -5.16 -0.92
C VAL A 120 -0.77 -5.57 -1.63
N THR A 121 -0.70 -6.43 -2.62
CA THR A 121 -1.88 -6.86 -3.39
C THR A 121 -1.84 -8.35 -3.68
N GLY A 122 -3.00 -9.00 -3.82
CA GLY A 122 -3.11 -10.38 -4.27
C GLY A 122 -2.88 -10.57 -5.77
N GLN A 123 -2.77 -9.49 -6.56
CA GLN A 123 -2.56 -9.56 -8.01
C GLN A 123 -1.15 -9.15 -8.41
N TYR A 124 -0.42 -10.07 -9.04
CA TYR A 124 0.89 -9.78 -9.64
C TYR A 124 0.86 -8.60 -10.60
N ARG A 125 -0.10 -8.55 -11.55
CA ARG A 125 -0.20 -7.46 -12.53
C ARG A 125 -0.45 -6.10 -11.90
N LYS A 126 -1.17 -6.06 -10.79
CA LYS A 126 -1.39 -4.81 -10.04
C LYS A 126 -0.11 -4.35 -9.37
N ALA A 127 0.65 -5.26 -8.74
CA ALA A 127 1.97 -4.97 -8.20
C ALA A 127 2.95 -4.54 -9.31
N GLU A 128 2.92 -5.18 -10.47
CA GLU A 128 3.70 -4.78 -11.64
C GLU A 128 3.35 -3.37 -12.10
N SER A 129 2.07 -3.00 -12.16
CA SER A 129 1.65 -1.65 -12.51
C SER A 129 2.17 -0.61 -11.48
N TYR A 130 2.14 -0.94 -10.20
CA TYR A 130 2.69 -0.07 -9.16
C TYR A 130 4.21 0.07 -9.23
N SER A 131 4.93 -1.01 -9.57
CA SER A 131 6.39 -0.98 -9.68
C SER A 131 6.91 -0.09 -10.81
N LYS A 132 6.12 0.10 -11.87
CA LYS A 132 6.45 0.96 -13.02
C LYS A 132 6.31 2.45 -12.70
N ARG A 133 5.67 2.77 -11.59
CA ARG A 133 5.60 4.13 -11.05
C ARG A 133 6.59 4.23 -9.91
N ALA A 134 7.28 5.37 -9.79
CA ALA A 134 7.97 5.67 -8.54
C ALA A 134 6.93 5.67 -7.41
N PRO A 135 7.32 5.49 -6.13
CA PRO A 135 6.41 5.81 -5.05
C PRO A 135 5.72 7.13 -5.37
N GLU A 136 4.40 7.15 -5.41
CA GLU A 136 3.58 8.25 -5.95
C GLU A 136 4.07 9.64 -5.51
N ILE A 137 4.50 9.74 -4.25
CA ILE A 137 5.04 11.00 -3.71
C ILE A 137 6.36 11.42 -4.37
N LEU A 138 7.23 10.49 -4.76
CA LEU A 138 8.48 10.78 -5.46
C LEU A 138 8.20 11.18 -6.92
N ASP A 139 7.14 10.68 -7.52
CA ASP A 139 6.68 11.17 -8.83
C ASP A 139 6.17 12.61 -8.74
N LEU A 140 5.48 12.96 -7.65
CA LEU A 140 5.07 14.34 -7.39
C LEU A 140 6.27 15.26 -7.16
N VAL A 141 7.32 14.77 -6.50
CA VAL A 141 8.59 15.52 -6.38
C VAL A 141 9.22 15.73 -7.74
N ARG A 142 9.29 14.68 -8.58
CA ARG A 142 9.80 14.79 -9.96
C ARG A 142 8.99 15.80 -10.76
N LEU A 143 7.68 15.75 -10.67
CA LEU A 143 6.78 16.69 -11.32
C LEU A 143 7.04 18.12 -10.86
N ALA A 144 7.14 18.37 -9.55
CA ALA A 144 7.42 19.70 -8.99
C ALA A 144 8.77 20.25 -9.43
N VAL A 145 9.81 19.42 -9.45
CA VAL A 145 11.15 19.82 -9.94
C VAL A 145 11.11 20.15 -11.44
N ASN A 146 10.38 19.36 -12.24
CA ASN A 146 10.23 19.63 -13.67
C ASN A 146 9.47 20.95 -13.94
N ILE A 147 8.43 21.25 -13.15
CA ILE A 147 7.76 22.56 -13.21
C ILE A 147 8.76 23.68 -12.86
N ALA A 148 9.53 23.52 -11.78
CA ALA A 148 10.54 24.49 -11.38
C ALA A 148 11.54 24.79 -12.51
N ARG A 149 11.99 23.76 -13.23
CA ARG A 149 12.88 23.89 -14.41
C ARG A 149 12.21 24.67 -15.52
N ARG A 150 10.96 24.34 -15.88
CA ARG A 150 10.21 25.08 -16.90
C ARG A 150 10.02 26.56 -16.51
N GLN A 151 9.87 26.84 -15.23
CA GLN A 151 9.70 28.19 -14.69
C GLN A 151 11.03 28.91 -14.37
N ASN A 152 12.18 28.30 -14.68
CA ASN A 152 13.52 28.83 -14.40
C ASN A 152 13.74 29.15 -12.90
N LYS A 153 13.20 28.32 -12.00
CA LYS A 153 13.33 28.47 -10.54
C LYS A 153 14.63 27.82 -10.05
N SER A 154 15.77 28.47 -10.30
CA SER A 154 17.10 27.98 -9.88
C SER A 154 17.23 27.69 -8.39
N ILE A 155 16.45 28.38 -7.54
CA ILE A 155 16.41 28.13 -6.09
C ILE A 155 15.97 26.69 -5.76
N VAL A 156 15.11 26.09 -6.58
CA VAL A 156 14.66 24.69 -6.37
C VAL A 156 15.79 23.72 -6.66
N GLU A 157 16.56 23.97 -7.73
CA GLU A 157 17.73 23.15 -8.05
C GLU A 157 18.81 23.27 -6.96
N GLN A 158 19.08 24.50 -6.48
CA GLN A 158 20.02 24.72 -5.37
C GLN A 158 19.56 23.99 -4.10
N LYS A 159 18.26 24.03 -3.79
CA LYS A 159 17.72 23.34 -2.63
C LYS A 159 17.82 21.82 -2.78
N LEU A 160 17.58 21.28 -4.01
CA LEU A 160 17.70 19.85 -4.31
C LEU A 160 19.11 19.32 -4.02
N GLU A 161 20.15 20.14 -4.20
CA GLU A 161 21.53 19.77 -3.88
C GLU A 161 21.72 19.38 -2.40
N SER A 162 20.90 19.92 -1.49
CA SER A 162 20.94 19.54 -0.07
C SER A 162 20.14 18.27 0.27
N TYR A 163 19.49 17.62 -0.72
CA TYR A 163 18.69 16.41 -0.56
C TYR A 163 19.28 15.26 -1.41
N ASP A 164 20.49 14.82 -1.09
CA ASP A 164 21.27 13.85 -1.88
C ASP A 164 20.48 12.59 -2.24
N LYS A 165 19.67 12.06 -1.32
CA LYS A 165 18.89 10.83 -1.54
C LYS A 165 17.78 11.07 -2.56
N ILE A 166 17.06 12.18 -2.48
CA ILE A 166 16.02 12.56 -3.44
C ILE A 166 16.67 12.81 -4.78
N LYS A 167 17.73 13.63 -4.83
CA LYS A 167 18.49 13.94 -6.06
C LYS A 167 18.96 12.67 -6.75
N SER A 168 19.61 11.78 -6.00
CA SER A 168 20.10 10.51 -6.52
C SER A 168 18.96 9.68 -7.10
N PHE A 169 17.84 9.57 -6.40
CA PHE A 169 16.68 8.82 -6.87
C PHE A 169 16.08 9.41 -8.15
N LEU A 170 15.97 10.74 -8.25
CA LEU A 170 15.43 11.42 -9.44
C LEU A 170 16.32 11.25 -10.69
N CYS A 171 17.63 11.07 -10.52
CA CYS A 171 18.58 10.88 -11.60
C CYS A 171 18.68 9.44 -12.10
N LEU A 172 18.16 8.46 -11.32
CA LEU A 172 18.27 7.05 -11.68
C LEU A 172 17.19 6.64 -12.70
N PRO A 173 17.54 5.77 -13.67
CA PRO A 173 16.53 5.18 -14.56
C PRO A 173 15.55 4.33 -13.76
N SER A 174 14.31 4.23 -14.24
CA SER A 174 13.33 3.35 -13.61
C SER A 174 13.80 1.89 -13.71
N GLN A 175 13.82 1.21 -12.58
CA GLN A 175 14.10 -0.23 -12.48
C GLN A 175 12.99 -0.93 -11.68
N PRO A 176 11.84 -1.16 -12.31
CA PRO A 176 10.69 -1.74 -11.64
C PRO A 176 10.95 -3.21 -11.28
N ILE A 177 10.54 -3.58 -10.08
CA ILE A 177 10.55 -4.96 -9.59
C ILE A 177 9.28 -5.28 -8.84
N VAL A 178 8.92 -6.56 -8.81
CA VAL A 178 7.87 -7.08 -7.95
C VAL A 178 8.46 -8.07 -6.97
N LEU A 179 8.12 -7.89 -5.70
CA LEU A 179 8.51 -8.78 -4.61
C LEU A 179 7.38 -9.77 -4.33
N GLU A 180 7.72 -11.06 -4.32
CA GLU A 180 6.83 -12.12 -3.86
C GLU A 180 7.02 -12.30 -2.35
N LEU A 181 5.92 -12.16 -1.60
CA LEU A 181 5.98 -12.11 -0.15
C LEU A 181 5.71 -13.49 0.48
N PRO A 182 6.27 -13.77 1.66
CA PRO A 182 5.96 -14.97 2.42
C PRO A 182 4.48 -14.99 2.85
N PRO A 183 3.96 -16.10 3.37
CA PRO A 183 2.63 -16.13 3.98
C PRO A 183 2.50 -15.06 5.06
N ILE A 184 1.51 -14.20 4.94
CA ILE A 184 1.26 -13.07 5.84
C ILE A 184 0.06 -13.38 6.72
N LEU A 185 0.20 -13.14 8.03
CA LEU A 185 -0.93 -13.22 8.97
C LEU A 185 -2.00 -12.19 8.59
N LEU A 186 -3.25 -12.60 8.59
CA LEU A 186 -4.37 -11.72 8.28
C LEU A 186 -4.48 -10.53 9.26
N THR A 187 -4.04 -10.72 10.51
CA THR A 187 -3.98 -9.65 11.51
C THR A 187 -2.99 -8.53 11.17
N ASN A 188 -2.04 -8.80 10.28
CA ASN A 188 -1.06 -7.83 9.78
C ASN A 188 -1.54 -7.08 8.53
N LEU A 189 -2.73 -7.39 8.04
CA LEU A 189 -3.31 -6.75 6.87
C LEU A 189 -4.47 -5.85 7.29
N LYS A 190 -4.54 -4.66 6.70
CA LYS A 190 -5.71 -3.78 6.76
C LYS A 190 -6.17 -3.49 5.35
N MET A 191 -7.49 -3.37 5.16
CA MET A 191 -8.02 -2.91 3.89
C MET A 191 -7.59 -1.47 3.64
N GLU A 192 -7.35 -1.15 2.38
CA GLU A 192 -7.16 0.23 1.92
C GLU A 192 -8.44 1.07 2.18
N ASP A 193 -9.60 0.43 2.01
CA ASP A 193 -10.89 0.98 2.39
C ASP A 193 -11.32 0.37 3.76
N GLU A 194 -11.24 1.16 4.82
CA GLU A 194 -11.56 0.73 6.18
C GLU A 194 -13.04 0.34 6.37
N SER A 195 -13.90 0.62 5.39
CA SER A 195 -15.32 0.22 5.41
C SER A 195 -15.53 -1.29 5.27
N GLN A 196 -14.52 -2.05 4.82
CA GLN A 196 -14.60 -3.49 4.61
C GLN A 196 -13.74 -4.24 5.63
N LEU A 197 -14.38 -5.16 6.35
CA LEU A 197 -13.66 -5.99 7.32
C LEU A 197 -12.91 -7.12 6.60
N ILE A 198 -11.60 -7.22 6.83
CA ILE A 198 -10.75 -8.31 6.30
C ILE A 198 -11.37 -9.69 6.58
N ASN A 199 -12.04 -9.85 7.71
CA ASN A 199 -12.70 -11.09 8.07
C ASN A 199 -13.85 -11.51 7.12
N GLU A 200 -14.51 -10.55 6.48
CA GLU A 200 -15.56 -10.83 5.48
C GLU A 200 -14.93 -11.26 4.15
N LEU A 201 -13.79 -10.67 3.80
CA LEU A 201 -13.05 -11.02 2.58
C LEU A 201 -12.39 -12.39 2.66
N ARG A 202 -12.02 -12.87 3.87
CA ARG A 202 -11.48 -14.21 4.10
C ARG A 202 -12.30 -15.33 3.44
N GLN A 203 -13.61 -15.16 3.43
CA GLN A 203 -14.55 -16.16 2.91
C GLN A 203 -14.61 -16.13 1.37
N ASN A 204 -14.06 -15.08 0.75
CA ASN A 204 -14.08 -14.93 -0.69
C ASN A 204 -12.65 -14.72 -1.24
N ARG A 205 -12.02 -15.82 -1.67
CA ARG A 205 -10.67 -15.82 -2.23
C ARG A 205 -10.51 -14.81 -3.37
N HIS A 206 -11.53 -14.63 -4.20
CA HIS A 206 -11.50 -13.70 -5.32
C HIS A 206 -11.32 -12.25 -4.87
N TYR A 207 -11.96 -11.84 -3.77
CA TYR A 207 -11.75 -10.50 -3.21
C TYR A 207 -10.35 -10.34 -2.62
N MET A 208 -9.80 -11.40 -2.01
CA MET A 208 -8.42 -11.37 -1.53
C MET A 208 -7.42 -11.27 -2.69
N GLU A 209 -7.68 -11.96 -3.81
CA GLU A 209 -6.87 -11.85 -5.01
C GLU A 209 -6.95 -10.43 -5.62
N ALA A 210 -8.13 -9.84 -5.70
CA ALA A 210 -8.33 -8.51 -6.29
C ALA A 210 -7.92 -7.35 -5.37
N GLY A 211 -7.78 -7.61 -4.08
CA GLY A 211 -7.58 -6.59 -3.04
C GLY A 211 -6.22 -5.91 -3.06
N SER A 212 -6.18 -4.71 -2.47
CA SER A 212 -4.97 -4.06 -1.99
C SER A 212 -5.09 -3.89 -0.49
N PHE A 213 -3.99 -4.15 0.21
CA PHE A 213 -3.95 -4.17 1.66
C PHE A 213 -2.80 -3.32 2.16
N ARG A 214 -3.02 -2.58 3.21
CA ARG A 214 -1.95 -1.99 4.00
C ARG A 214 -1.32 -3.07 4.85
N LEU A 215 -0.01 -3.22 4.79
CA LEU A 215 0.76 -4.17 5.57
C LEU A 215 1.30 -3.51 6.82
N ASN A 216 0.87 -4.01 7.99
CA ASN A 216 1.31 -3.55 9.31
C ASN A 216 2.35 -4.50 9.92
N ALA A 217 3.28 -4.98 9.13
CA ALA A 217 4.35 -5.84 9.59
C ALA A 217 5.63 -5.54 8.82
N ILE A 218 6.76 -5.77 9.46
CA ILE A 218 8.07 -5.73 8.80
C ILE A 218 8.37 -7.13 8.26
N ILE A 219 8.67 -7.22 6.97
CA ILE A 219 9.13 -8.47 6.35
C ILE A 219 10.64 -8.38 6.20
N PRO A 220 11.42 -9.22 6.93
CA PRO A 220 12.85 -9.28 6.76
C PRO A 220 13.21 -9.62 5.31
N PHE A 221 14.24 -9.00 4.76
CA PHE A 221 14.64 -9.23 3.36
C PHE A 221 14.86 -10.70 3.03
N LYS A 222 15.45 -11.47 3.97
CA LYS A 222 15.70 -12.91 3.83
C LYS A 222 14.43 -13.75 3.66
N ASP A 223 13.28 -13.23 4.10
CA ASP A 223 11.99 -13.94 4.05
C ASP A 223 11.23 -13.62 2.76
N ILE A 224 11.68 -12.65 1.94
CA ILE A 224 11.14 -12.37 0.61
C ILE A 224 11.41 -13.59 -0.27
N LEU A 225 10.33 -14.19 -0.80
CA LEU A 225 10.43 -15.46 -1.53
C LEU A 225 11.13 -15.29 -2.87
N LYS A 226 10.81 -14.22 -3.60
CA LYS A 226 11.37 -13.97 -4.93
C LYS A 226 11.32 -12.50 -5.30
N ILE A 227 12.29 -12.07 -6.10
CA ILE A 227 12.35 -10.76 -6.73
C ILE A 227 12.17 -10.96 -8.24
N HIS A 228 11.14 -10.35 -8.80
CA HIS A 228 10.82 -10.41 -10.22
C HIS A 228 11.19 -9.08 -10.89
N PRO A 229 12.27 -9.05 -11.70
CA PRO A 229 12.58 -7.89 -12.51
C PRO A 229 11.48 -7.68 -13.56
N ILE A 230 11.08 -6.44 -13.75
CA ILE A 230 10.11 -6.08 -14.78
C ILE A 230 10.87 -5.35 -15.89
N MET A 231 10.73 -5.85 -17.10
CA MET A 231 11.34 -5.17 -18.25
C MET A 231 10.66 -3.81 -18.43
N PRO A 232 11.42 -2.72 -18.55
CA PRO A 232 10.84 -1.47 -18.98
C PRO A 232 10.20 -1.67 -20.36
N TYR A 233 9.10 -0.98 -20.64
CA TYR A 233 8.55 -0.99 -21.99
C TYR A 233 9.63 -0.48 -22.94
N SER A 234 9.96 -1.26 -23.98
CA SER A 234 10.65 -0.71 -25.15
C SER A 234 9.69 0.30 -25.79
N GLU A 235 10.04 1.58 -25.70
CA GLU A 235 9.37 2.64 -26.45
C GLU A 235 9.42 2.39 -27.95
#